data_4f9fbb449aeb602bd29dd9d4f82440c9
#
_entry.id   4f9fbb449aeb602bd29dd9d4f82440c9
#
_cell.length_a   1.000
_cell.length_b   1.000
_cell.length_c   1.000
_cell.angle_alpha   90.00
_cell.angle_beta   90.00
_cell.angle_gamma   90.00
#
_symmetry.space_group_name_H-M   'P 1'
#
loop_
_entity.id
_entity.type
_entity.pdbx_description
1 polymer ?
#
loop_
_entity_poly.entity_id
_entity_poly.type
_entity_poly.pdbx_seq_one_letter_code
_entity_poly.pdbx_strand_id
1 'polypeptide(L)'
;FSLLGFRQLLDLKAVSYIQYDTNRVGGITAAHKINALAEAFQIPVIPHAGQMHNYHLTMSNLNCPLSEFFPVHDVEVGNELFYYIFDGDPVPENGFIVLDDSKPGLGLTITDKYKSDFNIIE
;
A
#
# COMPACT_ATOMS: atom_id res chain seq x y z
N PHE A 1 6.16 -4.27 -14.56
CA PHE A 1 5.71 -4.94 -13.33
C PHE A 1 4.54 -5.87 -13.67
N SER A 2 4.72 -7.17 -13.52
CA SER A 2 3.67 -8.15 -13.83
C SER A 2 3.80 -9.35 -12.90
N LEU A 3 2.70 -10.08 -12.71
CA LEU A 3 2.70 -11.33 -11.94
C LEU A 3 3.76 -12.32 -12.46
N LEU A 4 3.94 -12.39 -13.79
CA LEU A 4 4.95 -13.26 -14.42
C LEU A 4 6.38 -12.86 -14.03
N GLY A 5 6.68 -11.56 -13.97
CA GLY A 5 8.00 -11.08 -13.55
C GLY A 5 8.32 -11.43 -12.09
N PHE A 6 7.36 -11.30 -11.20
CA PHE A 6 7.52 -11.73 -9.80
C PHE A 6 7.70 -13.25 -9.71
N ARG A 7 6.94 -14.02 -10.49
CA ARG A 7 7.14 -15.48 -10.55
C ARG A 7 8.57 -15.84 -10.98
N GLN A 8 9.11 -15.19 -11.99
CA GLN A 8 10.48 -15.44 -12.44
C GLN A 8 11.53 -15.17 -11.36
N LEU A 9 11.35 -14.06 -10.57
CA LEU A 9 12.24 -13.77 -9.45
C LEU A 9 12.19 -14.85 -8.38
N LEU A 10 11.01 -15.39 -8.10
CA LEU A 10 10.80 -16.45 -7.12
C LEU A 10 11.35 -17.79 -7.60
N ASP A 11 11.07 -18.19 -8.84
CA ASP A 11 11.58 -19.41 -9.48
C ASP A 11 13.12 -19.43 -9.47
N LEU A 12 13.75 -18.28 -9.72
CA LEU A 12 15.21 -18.12 -9.70
C LEU A 12 15.81 -17.96 -8.30
N LYS A 13 14.98 -17.91 -7.26
CA LYS A 13 15.40 -17.61 -5.87
C LYS A 13 16.26 -16.32 -5.77
N ALA A 14 15.94 -15.34 -6.59
CA ALA A 14 16.74 -14.14 -6.77
C ALA A 14 16.51 -13.08 -5.67
N VAL A 15 15.49 -13.25 -4.84
CA VAL A 15 15.08 -12.26 -3.84
C VAL A 15 14.73 -12.92 -2.50
N SER A 16 14.99 -12.21 -1.41
CA SER A 16 14.58 -12.61 -0.05
C SER A 16 13.24 -11.97 0.36
N TYR A 17 12.83 -10.92 -0.31
CA TYR A 17 11.58 -10.20 -0.12
C TYR A 17 11.01 -9.79 -1.46
N ILE A 18 9.69 -9.81 -1.59
CA ILE A 18 8.99 -9.15 -2.70
C ILE A 18 8.54 -7.77 -2.22
N GLN A 19 8.90 -6.75 -3.00
CA GLN A 19 8.41 -5.39 -2.80
C GLN A 19 7.77 -4.90 -4.10
N TYR A 20 6.45 -4.91 -4.16
CA TYR A 20 5.70 -4.40 -5.29
C TYR A 20 5.07 -3.04 -4.94
N ASP A 21 4.85 -2.23 -5.94
CA ASP A 21 4.04 -1.01 -5.85
C ASP A 21 2.63 -1.33 -6.34
N THR A 22 1.64 -1.27 -5.45
CA THR A 22 0.25 -1.61 -5.74
C THR A 22 -0.32 -0.78 -6.90
N ASN A 23 0.08 0.50 -7.01
CA ASN A 23 -0.37 1.38 -8.08
C ASN A 23 0.22 1.01 -9.46
N ARG A 24 1.35 0.29 -9.48
CA ARG A 24 2.06 -0.08 -10.71
C ARG A 24 1.84 -1.52 -11.14
N VAL A 25 1.40 -2.39 -10.25
CA VAL A 25 1.18 -3.81 -10.59
C VAL A 25 -0.24 -4.11 -11.06
N GLY A 26 -1.15 -3.14 -10.99
CA GLY A 26 -2.55 -3.29 -11.40
C GLY A 26 -3.54 -3.34 -10.24
N GLY A 27 -3.21 -2.66 -9.13
CA GLY A 27 -4.10 -2.45 -7.99
C GLY A 27 -4.16 -3.64 -7.02
N ILE A 28 -5.10 -3.55 -6.09
CA ILE A 28 -5.28 -4.49 -4.97
C ILE A 28 -5.46 -5.94 -5.47
N THR A 29 -6.23 -6.15 -6.53
CA THR A 29 -6.46 -7.50 -7.09
C THR A 29 -5.17 -8.16 -7.57
N ALA A 30 -4.29 -7.41 -8.23
CA ALA A 30 -3.00 -7.93 -8.67
C ALA A 30 -2.05 -8.16 -7.48
N ALA A 31 -2.05 -7.25 -6.51
CA ALA A 31 -1.28 -7.35 -5.28
C ALA A 31 -1.61 -8.64 -4.50
N HIS A 32 -2.88 -8.98 -4.33
CA HIS A 32 -3.29 -10.24 -3.70
C HIS A 32 -2.76 -11.48 -4.42
N LYS A 33 -2.75 -11.47 -5.76
CA LYS A 33 -2.19 -12.58 -6.53
C LYS A 33 -0.67 -12.72 -6.33
N ILE A 34 0.04 -11.58 -6.22
CA ILE A 34 1.48 -11.57 -5.95
C ILE A 34 1.74 -12.06 -4.53
N ASN A 35 0.96 -11.62 -3.53
CA ASN A 35 1.07 -12.09 -2.15
C ASN A 35 0.87 -13.60 -2.05
N ALA A 36 -0.20 -14.15 -2.64
CA ALA A 36 -0.47 -15.58 -2.64
C ALA A 36 0.64 -16.39 -3.35
N LEU A 37 1.18 -15.84 -4.45
CA LEU A 37 2.30 -16.46 -5.13
C LEU A 37 3.57 -16.47 -4.26
N ALA A 38 3.92 -15.35 -3.64
CA ALA A 38 5.09 -15.23 -2.76
C ALA A 38 4.94 -16.15 -1.52
N GLU A 39 3.75 -16.24 -0.94
CA GLU A 39 3.44 -17.14 0.17
C GLU A 39 3.70 -18.60 -0.20
N ALA A 40 3.28 -19.03 -1.40
CA ALA A 40 3.55 -20.38 -1.89
C ALA A 40 5.05 -20.71 -2.01
N PHE A 41 5.89 -19.71 -2.19
CA PHE A 41 7.36 -19.82 -2.19
C PHE A 41 7.99 -19.53 -0.82
N GLN A 42 7.18 -19.28 0.22
CA GLN A 42 7.64 -18.89 1.56
C GLN A 42 8.51 -17.61 1.57
N ILE A 43 8.25 -16.69 0.65
CA ILE A 43 8.93 -15.41 0.56
C ILE A 43 8.02 -14.32 1.12
N PRO A 44 8.49 -13.53 2.10
CA PRO A 44 7.72 -12.41 2.65
C PRO A 44 7.57 -11.27 1.65
N VAL A 45 6.49 -10.51 1.82
CA VAL A 45 6.16 -9.36 1.00
C VAL A 45 6.10 -8.10 1.86
N ILE A 46 6.65 -7.00 1.37
CA ILE A 46 6.54 -5.67 1.97
C ILE A 46 6.05 -4.73 0.86
N PRO A 47 4.76 -4.36 0.82
CA PRO A 47 4.26 -3.45 -0.21
C PRO A 47 5.00 -2.11 -0.16
N HIS A 48 5.38 -1.59 -1.34
CA HIS A 48 6.13 -0.34 -1.47
C HIS A 48 5.23 0.88 -1.20
N ALA A 49 5.82 1.89 -0.56
CA ALA A 49 5.30 3.26 -0.41
C ALA A 49 4.13 3.44 0.57
N GLY A 50 4.00 2.61 1.59
CA GLY A 50 2.98 2.87 2.62
C GLY A 50 1.57 3.10 2.05
N GLN A 51 0.84 4.06 2.59
CA GLN A 51 -0.52 4.44 2.21
C GLN A 51 -1.60 3.40 2.57
N MET A 52 -2.83 3.84 2.76
CA MET A 52 -3.92 3.06 3.33
C MET A 52 -4.17 1.72 2.62
N HIS A 53 -4.14 1.69 1.28
CA HIS A 53 -4.35 0.45 0.53
C HIS A 53 -3.26 -0.61 0.77
N ASN A 54 -2.02 -0.18 1.01
CA ASN A 54 -0.91 -1.09 1.35
C ASN A 54 -0.99 -1.56 2.80
N TYR A 55 -1.47 -0.72 3.72
CA TYR A 55 -1.70 -1.14 5.11
C TYR A 55 -2.78 -2.23 5.18
N HIS A 56 -3.90 -2.07 4.46
CA HIS A 56 -4.91 -3.13 4.35
C HIS A 56 -4.35 -4.41 3.73
N LEU A 57 -3.52 -4.31 2.69
CA LEU A 57 -2.86 -5.47 2.09
C LEU A 57 -1.91 -6.16 3.08
N THR A 58 -1.14 -5.41 3.85
CA THR A 58 -0.25 -5.96 4.89
C THR A 58 -1.06 -6.66 5.98
N MET A 59 -2.13 -6.04 6.46
CA MET A 59 -2.99 -6.62 7.51
C MET A 59 -3.73 -7.89 7.06
N SER A 60 -4.04 -8.00 5.77
CA SER A 60 -4.82 -9.12 5.21
C SER A 60 -3.96 -10.31 4.75
N ASN A 61 -2.64 -10.22 4.79
CA ASN A 61 -1.75 -11.27 4.28
C ASN A 61 -0.71 -11.67 5.34
N LEU A 62 -0.70 -12.92 5.74
CA LEU A 62 0.18 -13.45 6.80
C LEU A 62 1.67 -13.39 6.44
N ASN A 63 2.00 -13.34 5.16
CA ASN A 63 3.37 -13.22 4.69
C ASN A 63 3.86 -11.77 4.55
N CYS A 64 3.12 -10.78 5.07
CA CYS A 64 3.51 -9.39 5.11
C CYS A 64 3.95 -8.99 6.54
N PRO A 65 5.24 -9.06 6.88
CA PRO A 65 5.71 -8.83 8.24
C PRO A 65 5.78 -7.35 8.64
N LEU A 66 5.85 -6.45 7.66
CA LEU A 66 6.05 -5.02 7.83
C LEU A 66 5.29 -4.21 6.80
N SER A 67 5.00 -2.95 7.11
CA SER A 67 4.61 -1.91 6.15
C SER A 67 5.68 -0.85 6.05
N GLU A 68 5.91 -0.32 4.85
CA GLU A 68 6.59 0.97 4.70
C GLU A 68 5.71 2.10 5.20
N PHE A 69 6.36 3.15 5.66
CA PHE A 69 5.71 4.41 6.00
C PHE A 69 6.58 5.58 5.56
N PHE A 70 5.97 6.55 4.89
CA PHE A 70 6.62 7.81 4.52
C PHE A 70 5.96 8.96 5.30
N PRO A 71 6.71 9.67 6.16
CA PRO A 71 6.18 10.83 6.87
C PRO A 71 5.70 11.92 5.91
N VAL A 72 4.53 12.48 6.17
CA VAL A 72 3.91 13.51 5.31
C VAL A 72 4.76 14.77 5.23
N HIS A 73 5.47 15.09 6.31
CA HIS A 73 6.16 16.37 6.45
C HIS A 73 7.59 16.39 5.88
N ASP A 74 8.16 15.20 5.60
CA ASP A 74 9.55 15.08 5.15
C ASP A 74 9.66 14.67 3.69
N VAL A 75 8.55 14.60 2.97
CA VAL A 75 8.51 14.07 1.61
C VAL A 75 8.54 15.21 0.60
N GLU A 76 9.71 15.52 0.11
CA GLU A 76 9.86 16.43 -1.03
C GLU A 76 9.41 15.80 -2.36
N VAL A 77 9.10 14.51 -2.43
CA VAL A 77 8.89 13.84 -3.71
C VAL A 77 7.85 12.71 -3.64
N GLY A 78 6.70 12.91 -4.25
CA GLY A 78 5.84 11.85 -4.80
C GLY A 78 4.59 11.49 -4.01
N ASN A 79 4.47 11.83 -2.72
CA ASN A 79 3.27 11.56 -1.94
C ASN A 79 2.35 12.79 -1.73
N GLU A 80 2.80 13.97 -2.13
CA GLU A 80 2.04 15.22 -1.96
C GLU A 80 0.68 15.13 -2.65
N LEU A 81 0.62 14.50 -3.82
CA LEU A 81 -0.63 14.32 -4.54
C LEU A 81 -1.62 13.44 -3.78
N PHE A 82 -1.13 12.38 -3.12
CA PHE A 82 -1.98 11.51 -2.31
C PHE A 82 -2.61 12.29 -1.15
N TYR A 83 -1.82 13.01 -0.38
CA TYR A 83 -2.30 13.82 0.75
C TYR A 83 -3.06 15.08 0.33
N TYR A 84 -2.87 15.55 -0.87
CA TYR A 84 -3.71 16.60 -1.45
C TYR A 84 -5.12 16.09 -1.75
N ILE A 85 -5.24 14.85 -2.21
CA ILE A 85 -6.53 14.25 -2.58
C ILE A 85 -7.22 13.62 -1.36
N PHE A 86 -6.46 12.89 -0.51
CA PHE A 86 -7.01 12.05 0.55
C PHE A 86 -6.59 12.50 1.94
N ASP A 87 -7.50 12.34 2.88
CA ASP A 87 -7.30 12.47 4.32
C ASP A 87 -7.70 11.16 5.02
N GLY A 88 -7.10 10.92 6.20
CA GLY A 88 -7.40 9.74 7.03
C GLY A 88 -6.31 8.67 7.05
N ASP A 89 -5.17 8.90 6.41
CA ASP A 89 -4.02 8.00 6.52
C ASP A 89 -3.51 7.98 7.98
N PRO A 90 -3.26 6.80 8.57
CA PRO A 90 -2.84 6.72 9.97
C PRO A 90 -1.41 7.20 10.17
N VAL A 91 -1.16 7.81 11.30
CA VAL A 91 0.20 8.16 11.76
C VAL A 91 0.72 7.02 12.65
N PRO A 92 1.93 6.50 12.39
CA PRO A 92 2.51 5.45 13.22
C PRO A 92 2.75 5.91 14.66
N GLU A 93 2.43 5.07 15.60
CA GLU A 93 2.72 5.28 17.01
C GLU A 93 3.53 4.09 17.56
N ASN A 94 4.66 4.38 18.23
CA ASN A 94 5.52 3.36 18.82
C ASN A 94 5.94 2.24 17.85
N GLY A 95 6.10 2.55 16.56
CA GLY A 95 6.48 1.59 15.52
C GLY A 95 5.32 0.78 14.94
N PHE A 96 4.08 1.12 15.28
CA PHE A 96 2.87 0.45 14.79
C PHE A 96 1.96 1.41 14.03
N ILE A 97 1.33 0.89 12.99
CA ILE A 97 0.20 1.52 12.30
C ILE A 97 -1.07 0.80 12.76
N VAL A 98 -2.04 1.58 13.24
CA VAL A 98 -3.34 1.06 13.67
C VAL A 98 -4.40 1.57 12.70
N LEU A 99 -5.14 0.65 12.11
CA LEU A 99 -6.27 0.97 11.24
C LEU A 99 -7.54 1.11 12.06
N ASP A 100 -8.37 2.09 11.69
CA ASP A 100 -9.70 2.29 12.29
C ASP A 100 -10.72 1.43 11.53
N ASP A 101 -11.04 0.26 12.08
CA ASP A 101 -11.97 -0.71 11.49
C ASP A 101 -13.45 -0.27 11.56
N SER A 102 -13.75 0.84 12.25
CA SER A 102 -15.07 1.46 12.22
C SER A 102 -15.36 2.23 10.93
N LYS A 103 -14.32 2.59 10.16
CA LYS A 103 -14.45 3.33 8.92
C LYS A 103 -14.68 2.40 7.73
N PRO A 104 -15.65 2.71 6.85
CA PRO A 104 -15.91 1.89 5.68
C PRO A 104 -14.82 2.03 4.59
N GLY A 105 -14.71 1.01 3.74
CA GLY A 105 -13.80 0.99 2.59
C GLY A 105 -12.33 1.03 3.02
N LEU A 106 -11.58 1.97 2.48
CA LEU A 106 -10.17 2.19 2.87
C LEU A 106 -10.02 3.09 4.10
N GLY A 107 -11.10 3.65 4.65
CA GLY A 107 -11.03 4.60 5.75
C GLY A 107 -10.56 6.00 5.35
N LEU A 108 -10.48 6.28 4.05
CA LEU A 108 -10.06 7.56 3.50
C LEU A 108 -11.26 8.44 3.13
N THR A 109 -11.07 9.74 3.22
CA THR A 109 -11.99 10.76 2.70
C THR A 109 -11.28 11.66 1.70
N ILE A 110 -12.03 12.27 0.78
CA ILE A 110 -11.47 13.28 -0.13
C ILE A 110 -11.34 14.59 0.64
N THR A 111 -10.18 15.24 0.54
CA THR A 111 -9.94 16.53 1.21
C THR A 111 -10.87 17.63 0.70
N ASP A 112 -11.27 18.54 1.59
CA ASP A 112 -12.10 19.71 1.22
C ASP A 112 -11.39 20.61 0.19
N LYS A 113 -10.07 20.70 0.28
CA LYS A 113 -9.27 21.44 -0.69
C LYS A 113 -9.42 20.86 -2.10
N TYR A 114 -9.26 19.54 -2.25
CA TYR A 114 -9.41 18.89 -3.54
C TYR A 114 -10.84 19.01 -4.07
N LYS A 115 -11.86 18.84 -3.23
CA LYS A 115 -13.27 19.04 -3.59
C LYS A 115 -13.50 20.46 -4.13
N SER A 116 -12.97 21.46 -3.45
CA SER A 116 -13.09 22.88 -3.85
C SER A 116 -12.41 23.14 -5.19
N ASP A 117 -11.16 22.69 -5.34
CA ASP A 117 -10.34 22.97 -6.53
C ASP A 117 -10.93 22.32 -7.81
N PHE A 118 -11.67 21.25 -7.67
CA PHE A 118 -12.29 20.49 -8.79
C PHE A 118 -13.83 20.54 -8.83
N ASN A 119 -14.47 21.38 -8.00
CA ASN A 119 -15.94 21.51 -7.92
C ASN A 119 -16.66 20.15 -7.75
N ILE A 120 -16.12 19.26 -6.90
CA ILE A 120 -16.74 17.97 -6.61
C ILE A 120 -17.93 18.20 -5.67
N ILE A 121 -19.11 17.81 -6.12
CA ILE A 121 -20.37 17.87 -5.36
C ILE A 121 -20.61 16.43 -4.85
N GLU A 122 -20.94 16.30 -3.57
CA GLU A 122 -21.35 15.02 -2.95
C GLU A 122 -22.78 14.67 -3.29
#